data_4d9e0700e422580f5abbd51a9329eb41
#
_entry.id   4d9e0700e422580f5abbd51a9329eb41
#
_cell.length_a   1.000
_cell.length_b   1.000
_cell.length_c   1.000
_cell.angle_alpha   90.00
_cell.angle_beta   90.00
_cell.angle_gamma   90.00
#
_symmetry.space_group_name_H-M   'P 1'
#
loop_
_entity.id
_entity.type
_entity.pdbx_description
1 polymer ?
#
loop_
_entity_poly.entity_id
_entity_poly.type
_entity_poly.pdbx_seq_one_letter_code
_entity_poly.pdbx_strand_id
1 'polypeptide(L)'
;GLSEVGRDAYGVFPLRGKLLNVREATHDQIMKNTEIKNIKEILGLQHGKVYSSVDGLRYGSLMIMTDQDFDGSHIKGLIINYLDHFYPSLLKIPNFLVEFITPIIKATKGREVKSFFTIPEYEQWKESSEGGRGWTIKYYKGLGTSKAEDMKNYFRDMDTHMLSFDTIRPVDHDLVDLAFNKKKADDRKEWLRQFVPGTYLDHRIRNIPISDFINKELILFSMADNIRSIPSVVDGLKPGQRKVLFGCFKRNLKTEIKVQQLQGYVSEHTAYHHGDQSLVMTIVGLAQDYCGSNNVNLLLPNGQFGTRSMGGKDAASARYIFTAVPRITRLMFHPKDDDLLNYLDDDGQSIEPEWYVPVVPHVLLNGAEGIGTGWSTFVPNYNPRDVVENLRRRMAGEEYVPMTPWYRGFVGTIEHSAADRFRVLGNATQLDERTWEITELPVRVWTSSYKEWLEERVVGSDKTPSTLREYKEYHTDTTVHFVVELNSRGEEEIARVGPEAFFKLSTVISTGNMVLFNPCLLYT
;
A
#
# COMPACT_ATOMS: atom_id res chain seq x y z
N GLY A 1 17.85 23.13 -13.37
CA GLY A 1 18.59 22.21 -14.28
C GLY A 1 18.41 22.58 -15.75
N LEU A 2 17.19 22.81 -16.21
CA LEU A 2 16.93 23.19 -17.63
C LEU A 2 17.67 24.44 -18.11
N SER A 3 18.00 25.36 -17.22
CA SER A 3 18.81 26.54 -17.58
C SER A 3 20.25 26.19 -18.02
N GLU A 4 20.73 25.02 -17.63
CA GLU A 4 22.09 24.56 -17.96
C GLU A 4 22.17 23.82 -19.30
N VAL A 5 21.08 23.14 -19.69
CA VAL A 5 21.03 22.27 -20.90
C VAL A 5 20.17 22.84 -22.04
N GLY A 6 19.45 23.95 -21.76
CA GLY A 6 18.59 24.62 -22.76
C GLY A 6 17.16 24.08 -22.79
N ARG A 7 16.20 25.01 -22.81
CA ARG A 7 14.77 24.67 -22.92
C ARG A 7 14.32 24.30 -24.31
N ASP A 8 15.13 24.59 -25.28
CA ASP A 8 14.88 24.27 -26.70
C ASP A 8 15.01 22.77 -26.97
N ALA A 9 15.90 22.09 -26.22
CA ALA A 9 16.18 20.66 -26.39
C ALA A 9 15.47 19.77 -25.35
N TYR A 10 15.11 20.31 -24.19
CA TYR A 10 14.55 19.54 -23.07
C TYR A 10 13.17 20.04 -22.64
N GLY A 11 12.22 19.11 -22.53
CA GLY A 11 10.94 19.30 -21.88
C GLY A 11 10.88 18.58 -20.53
N VAL A 12 10.00 19.01 -19.62
CA VAL A 12 9.75 18.36 -18.33
C VAL A 12 8.28 18.07 -18.19
N PHE A 13 7.97 16.82 -17.86
CA PHE A 13 6.62 16.37 -17.52
C PHE A 13 6.61 15.79 -16.11
N PRO A 14 5.94 16.44 -15.13
CA PRO A 14 5.84 15.92 -13.77
C PRO A 14 4.78 14.82 -13.69
N LEU A 15 5.18 13.60 -13.32
CA LEU A 15 4.25 12.52 -12.98
C LEU A 15 3.64 12.79 -11.59
N ARG A 16 2.31 12.64 -11.49
CA ARG A 16 1.58 12.76 -10.24
C ARG A 16 1.40 11.40 -9.58
N GLY A 17 2.50 10.84 -9.07
CA GLY A 17 2.52 9.53 -8.47
C GLY A 17 2.92 8.40 -9.43
N LYS A 18 2.51 7.18 -9.12
CA LYS A 18 2.85 5.98 -9.89
C LYS A 18 2.02 5.88 -11.17
N LEU A 19 2.68 5.52 -12.29
CA LEU A 19 1.98 5.23 -13.53
C LEU A 19 1.10 3.98 -13.37
N LEU A 20 -0.03 3.94 -14.08
CA LEU A 20 -0.91 2.77 -14.11
C LEU A 20 -0.16 1.54 -14.66
N ASN A 21 -0.28 0.39 -13.98
CA ASN A 21 0.20 -0.87 -14.53
C ASN A 21 -0.71 -1.33 -15.69
N VAL A 22 -0.27 -1.09 -16.92
CA VAL A 22 -1.06 -1.34 -18.13
C VAL A 22 -1.33 -2.82 -18.42
N ARG A 23 -0.54 -3.75 -17.81
CA ARG A 23 -0.78 -5.19 -17.96
C ARG A 23 -1.89 -5.72 -17.04
N GLU A 24 -2.27 -4.97 -16.03
CA GLU A 24 -3.36 -5.32 -15.10
C GLU A 24 -4.64 -4.55 -15.36
N ALA A 25 -4.51 -3.34 -15.91
CA ALA A 25 -5.60 -2.42 -16.12
C ALA A 25 -6.54 -2.85 -17.25
N THR A 26 -7.82 -2.50 -17.12
CA THR A 26 -8.79 -2.65 -18.20
C THR A 26 -8.56 -1.60 -19.29
N HIS A 27 -9.04 -1.86 -20.52
CA HIS A 27 -8.95 -0.91 -21.62
C HIS A 27 -9.54 0.46 -21.24
N ASP A 28 -10.66 0.49 -20.57
CA ASP A 28 -11.33 1.70 -20.08
C ASP A 28 -10.46 2.49 -19.10
N GLN A 29 -9.78 1.81 -18.16
CA GLN A 29 -8.85 2.45 -17.22
C GLN A 29 -7.68 3.10 -17.94
N ILE A 30 -7.09 2.41 -18.92
CA ILE A 30 -5.98 2.93 -19.73
C ILE A 30 -6.43 4.16 -20.52
N MET A 31 -7.59 4.07 -21.18
CA MET A 31 -8.13 5.17 -21.99
C MET A 31 -8.53 6.41 -21.15
N LYS A 32 -8.90 6.23 -19.90
CA LYS A 32 -9.24 7.34 -18.99
C LYS A 32 -8.03 7.88 -18.23
N ASN A 33 -6.89 7.21 -18.26
CA ASN A 33 -5.70 7.61 -17.50
C ASN A 33 -5.04 8.84 -18.12
N THR A 34 -5.01 9.93 -17.37
CA THR A 34 -4.50 11.23 -17.81
C THR A 34 -3.00 11.20 -18.06
N GLU A 35 -2.23 10.51 -17.20
CA GLU A 35 -0.76 10.45 -17.30
C GLU A 35 -0.33 9.71 -18.58
N ILE A 36 -1.00 8.59 -18.89
CA ILE A 36 -0.74 7.83 -20.15
C ILE A 36 -1.09 8.68 -21.36
N LYS A 37 -2.21 9.41 -21.36
CA LYS A 37 -2.58 10.31 -22.46
C LYS A 37 -1.53 11.38 -22.66
N ASN A 38 -1.12 12.04 -21.57
CA ASN A 38 -0.13 13.12 -21.64
C ASN A 38 1.22 12.62 -22.18
N ILE A 39 1.73 11.49 -21.69
CA ILE A 39 2.98 10.89 -22.21
C ILE A 39 2.87 10.63 -23.71
N LYS A 40 1.75 10.04 -24.16
CA LYS A 40 1.50 9.76 -25.57
C LYS A 40 1.49 11.02 -26.42
N GLU A 41 0.79 12.06 -25.98
CA GLU A 41 0.68 13.34 -26.70
C GLU A 41 2.00 14.11 -26.71
N ILE A 42 2.72 14.15 -25.60
CA ILE A 42 4.00 14.86 -25.45
C ILE A 42 5.05 14.23 -26.38
N LEU A 43 5.14 12.92 -26.41
CA LEU A 43 6.10 12.21 -27.28
C LEU A 43 5.63 12.12 -28.74
N GLY A 44 4.33 12.34 -29.01
CA GLY A 44 3.75 12.18 -30.34
C GLY A 44 3.55 10.71 -30.75
N LEU A 45 3.26 9.83 -29.76
CA LEU A 45 3.11 8.39 -29.98
C LEU A 45 1.78 8.05 -30.65
N GLN A 46 1.80 7.17 -31.63
CA GLN A 46 0.62 6.67 -32.33
C GLN A 46 0.36 5.21 -31.93
N HIS A 47 -0.89 4.90 -31.61
CA HIS A 47 -1.28 3.56 -31.20
C HIS A 47 -1.04 2.53 -32.34
N GLY A 48 -0.42 1.40 -31.98
CA GLY A 48 -0.13 0.33 -32.93
C GLY A 48 1.00 0.61 -33.93
N LYS A 49 1.62 1.79 -33.88
CA LYS A 49 2.75 2.11 -34.77
C LYS A 49 4.02 1.43 -34.31
N VAL A 50 4.73 0.80 -35.25
CA VAL A 50 6.08 0.27 -35.06
C VAL A 50 7.08 1.35 -35.45
N TYR A 51 8.04 1.63 -34.57
CA TYR A 51 9.08 2.65 -34.77
C TYR A 51 10.40 1.99 -35.07
N SER A 52 11.03 2.40 -36.18
CA SER A 52 12.40 2.01 -36.54
C SER A 52 13.44 3.10 -36.23
N SER A 53 12.97 4.33 -36.03
CA SER A 53 13.76 5.49 -35.61
C SER A 53 12.89 6.42 -34.76
N VAL A 54 13.51 7.44 -34.19
CA VAL A 54 12.81 8.52 -33.45
C VAL A 54 12.25 9.61 -34.38
N ASP A 55 12.49 9.49 -35.68
CA ASP A 55 11.96 10.44 -36.64
C ASP A 55 10.44 10.47 -36.65
N GLY A 56 9.87 11.65 -36.56
CA GLY A 56 8.43 11.84 -36.41
C GLY A 56 7.92 11.80 -34.97
N LEU A 57 8.78 11.54 -34.00
CA LEU A 57 8.48 11.83 -32.58
C LEU A 57 8.85 13.28 -32.26
N ARG A 58 8.24 13.83 -31.20
CA ARG A 58 8.54 15.18 -30.72
C ARG A 58 9.86 15.26 -29.95
N TYR A 59 10.30 14.14 -29.37
CA TYR A 59 11.54 14.00 -28.61
C TYR A 59 12.26 12.72 -29.02
N GLY A 60 13.58 12.79 -29.12
CA GLY A 60 14.43 11.65 -29.48
C GLY A 60 14.74 10.71 -28.33
N SER A 61 14.53 11.15 -27.08
CA SER A 61 14.78 10.35 -25.88
C SER A 61 13.74 10.65 -24.81
N LEU A 62 13.47 9.66 -23.96
CA LEU A 62 12.71 9.78 -22.74
C LEU A 62 13.65 9.58 -21.55
N MET A 63 13.86 10.64 -20.76
CA MET A 63 14.67 10.60 -19.55
C MET A 63 13.79 10.45 -18.31
N ILE A 64 14.03 9.42 -17.54
CA ILE A 64 13.33 9.19 -16.27
C ILE A 64 14.16 9.82 -15.15
N MET A 65 13.52 10.67 -14.35
CA MET A 65 14.11 11.31 -13.17
C MET A 65 13.22 11.07 -11.97
N THR A 66 13.67 10.24 -11.06
CA THR A 66 12.95 9.87 -9.82
C THR A 66 13.85 10.03 -8.61
N ASP A 67 13.27 9.99 -7.42
CA ASP A 67 14.04 9.81 -6.20
C ASP A 67 14.81 8.47 -6.28
N GLN A 68 15.99 8.42 -5.66
CA GLN A 68 16.83 7.21 -5.63
C GLN A 68 16.39 6.27 -4.49
N ASP A 69 15.09 6.00 -4.41
CA ASP A 69 14.47 5.09 -3.45
C ASP A 69 13.73 3.94 -4.16
N PHE A 70 13.18 3.04 -3.38
CA PHE A 70 12.46 1.87 -3.92
C PHE A 70 11.22 2.28 -4.74
N ASP A 71 10.49 3.33 -4.34
CA ASP A 71 9.33 3.80 -5.07
C ASP A 71 9.73 4.45 -6.41
N GLY A 72 10.88 5.13 -6.46
CA GLY A 72 11.48 5.63 -7.71
C GLY A 72 11.82 4.49 -8.68
N SER A 73 12.38 3.40 -8.18
CA SER A 73 12.66 2.20 -8.99
C SER A 73 11.37 1.57 -9.53
N HIS A 74 10.29 1.57 -8.74
CA HIS A 74 8.98 1.10 -9.20
C HIS A 74 8.42 2.00 -10.32
N ILE A 75 8.53 3.31 -10.21
CA ILE A 75 8.09 4.26 -11.26
C ILE A 75 8.86 4.00 -12.55
N LYS A 76 10.19 3.81 -12.49
CA LYS A 76 11.01 3.41 -13.65
C LYS A 76 10.48 2.13 -14.27
N GLY A 77 10.25 1.10 -13.46
CA GLY A 77 9.69 -0.18 -13.91
C GLY A 77 8.34 -0.04 -14.60
N LEU A 78 7.43 0.78 -14.07
CA LEU A 78 6.11 1.02 -14.68
C LEU A 78 6.19 1.74 -16.03
N ILE A 79 7.16 2.64 -16.22
CA ILE A 79 7.40 3.31 -17.50
C ILE A 79 7.96 2.31 -18.51
N ILE A 80 8.93 1.47 -18.12
CA ILE A 80 9.47 0.39 -18.96
C ILE A 80 8.34 -0.56 -19.37
N ASN A 81 7.50 -0.96 -18.40
CA ASN A 81 6.33 -1.81 -18.64
C ASN A 81 5.35 -1.19 -19.64
N TYR A 82 5.07 0.11 -19.53
CA TYR A 82 4.21 0.83 -20.48
C TYR A 82 4.79 0.82 -21.90
N LEU A 83 6.09 1.11 -22.04
CA LEU A 83 6.76 1.11 -23.34
C LEU A 83 6.84 -0.30 -23.93
N ASP A 84 7.19 -1.29 -23.12
CA ASP A 84 7.27 -2.69 -23.56
C ASP A 84 5.91 -3.22 -24.03
N HIS A 85 4.83 -2.85 -23.35
CA HIS A 85 3.48 -3.30 -23.69
C HIS A 85 2.92 -2.66 -24.97
N PHE A 86 3.09 -1.35 -25.15
CA PHE A 86 2.48 -0.61 -26.25
C PHE A 86 3.44 -0.24 -27.37
N TYR A 87 4.72 -0.07 -27.08
CA TYR A 87 5.73 0.46 -28.00
C TYR A 87 7.07 -0.27 -27.89
N PRO A 88 7.10 -1.61 -27.91
CA PRO A 88 8.33 -2.38 -27.71
C PRO A 88 9.43 -2.03 -28.73
N SER A 89 9.05 -1.55 -29.92
CA SER A 89 9.98 -1.10 -30.93
C SER A 89 10.80 0.13 -30.53
N LEU A 90 10.27 1.00 -29.66
CA LEU A 90 11.03 2.14 -29.14
C LEU A 90 12.17 1.71 -28.22
N LEU A 91 11.97 0.64 -27.45
CA LEU A 91 13.02 0.08 -26.58
C LEU A 91 14.14 -0.62 -27.34
N LYS A 92 13.99 -0.82 -28.65
CA LYS A 92 15.05 -1.31 -29.56
C LYS A 92 15.92 -0.18 -30.15
N ILE A 93 15.52 1.07 -29.91
CA ILE A 93 16.27 2.24 -30.42
C ILE A 93 17.29 2.63 -29.34
N PRO A 94 18.61 2.62 -29.66
CA PRO A 94 19.65 3.00 -28.70
C PRO A 94 19.42 4.42 -28.15
N ASN A 95 19.64 4.60 -26.85
CA ASN A 95 19.51 5.87 -26.15
C ASN A 95 18.10 6.51 -26.19
N PHE A 96 17.06 5.77 -26.61
CA PHE A 96 15.69 6.27 -26.50
C PHE A 96 15.24 6.37 -25.05
N LEU A 97 15.53 5.35 -24.23
CA LEU A 97 15.22 5.35 -22.80
C LEU A 97 16.49 5.57 -22.01
N VAL A 98 16.50 6.63 -21.20
CA VAL A 98 17.61 6.98 -20.33
C VAL A 98 17.09 7.32 -18.92
N GLU A 99 17.95 7.22 -17.93
CA GLU A 99 17.65 7.69 -16.57
C GLU A 99 18.64 8.75 -16.12
N PHE A 100 18.18 9.64 -15.26
CA PHE A 100 18.99 10.64 -14.58
C PHE A 100 19.12 10.27 -13.12
N ILE A 101 20.35 9.96 -12.69
CA ILE A 101 20.66 9.57 -11.32
C ILE A 101 21.19 10.73 -10.51
N THR A 102 20.81 10.80 -9.23
CA THR A 102 21.34 11.76 -8.26
C THR A 102 22.00 11.03 -7.09
N PRO A 103 23.06 11.59 -6.49
CA PRO A 103 23.69 10.94 -5.37
C PRO A 103 22.74 10.87 -4.16
N ILE A 104 22.75 9.73 -3.46
CA ILE A 104 22.03 9.52 -2.20
C ILE A 104 22.84 9.97 -1.01
N ILE A 105 24.18 9.97 -1.13
CA ILE A 105 25.09 10.43 -0.09
C ILE A 105 26.17 11.29 -0.71
N LYS A 106 26.52 12.39 -0.02
CA LYS A 106 27.75 13.16 -0.27
C LYS A 106 28.60 13.21 0.99
N ALA A 107 29.86 12.85 0.87
CA ALA A 107 30.88 13.03 1.89
C ALA A 107 31.74 14.22 1.51
N THR A 108 31.97 15.16 2.45
CA THR A 108 32.73 16.40 2.22
C THR A 108 33.82 16.52 3.24
N LYS A 109 35.06 16.80 2.79
CA LYS A 109 36.22 17.09 3.62
C LYS A 109 37.00 18.27 3.04
N GLY A 110 36.82 19.45 3.64
CA GLY A 110 37.35 20.68 3.09
C GLY A 110 36.80 21.00 1.71
N ARG A 111 37.63 20.95 0.67
CA ARG A 111 37.19 21.16 -0.74
C ARG A 111 36.88 19.86 -1.49
N GLU A 112 37.21 18.72 -0.89
CA GLU A 112 36.97 17.42 -1.50
C GLU A 112 35.52 17.00 -1.26
N VAL A 113 34.85 16.56 -2.34
CA VAL A 113 33.47 16.05 -2.28
C VAL A 113 33.44 14.69 -2.98
N LYS A 114 32.88 13.68 -2.30
CA LYS A 114 32.61 12.36 -2.88
C LYS A 114 31.12 12.15 -2.91
N SER A 115 30.61 11.71 -4.05
CA SER A 115 29.20 11.39 -4.25
C SER A 115 29.03 9.89 -4.38
N PHE A 116 27.99 9.34 -3.72
CA PHE A 116 27.66 7.92 -3.76
C PHE A 116 26.22 7.77 -4.24
N PHE A 117 26.02 6.89 -5.19
CA PHE A 117 24.71 6.65 -5.83
C PHE A 117 24.00 5.44 -5.25
N THR A 118 24.69 4.59 -4.48
CA THR A 118 24.13 3.43 -3.79
C THR A 118 24.67 3.33 -2.36
N ILE A 119 23.89 2.74 -1.46
CA ILE A 119 24.33 2.49 -0.06
C ILE A 119 25.55 1.56 -0.01
N PRO A 120 25.60 0.42 -0.73
CA PRO A 120 26.77 -0.45 -0.71
C PRO A 120 28.06 0.24 -1.16
N GLU A 121 27.99 1.14 -2.13
CA GLU A 121 29.16 1.93 -2.57
C GLU A 121 29.69 2.82 -1.43
N TYR A 122 28.79 3.46 -0.70
CA TYR A 122 29.16 4.30 0.46
C TYR A 122 29.74 3.46 1.60
N GLU A 123 29.12 2.33 1.93
CA GLU A 123 29.59 1.44 3.00
C GLU A 123 30.99 0.90 2.69
N GLN A 124 31.24 0.43 1.47
CA GLN A 124 32.54 -0.03 1.02
C GLN A 124 33.60 1.09 1.14
N TRP A 125 33.25 2.31 0.73
CA TRP A 125 34.15 3.46 0.93
C TRP A 125 34.38 3.76 2.40
N LYS A 126 33.36 3.72 3.22
CA LYS A 126 33.44 3.98 4.64
C LYS A 126 34.38 3.00 5.35
N GLU A 127 34.31 1.73 5.02
CA GLU A 127 35.19 0.68 5.52
C GLU A 127 36.67 0.94 5.11
N SER A 128 36.90 1.32 3.87
CA SER A 128 38.25 1.58 3.33
C SER A 128 38.86 2.89 3.79
N SER A 129 38.10 3.83 4.38
CA SER A 129 38.51 5.19 4.75
C SER A 129 38.45 5.46 6.26
N GLU A 130 38.80 4.50 7.09
CA GLU A 130 38.79 4.62 8.57
C GLU A 130 37.42 5.09 9.11
N GLY A 131 36.32 4.56 8.54
CA GLY A 131 34.97 4.93 8.94
C GLY A 131 34.54 6.34 8.51
N GLY A 132 35.21 6.94 7.51
CA GLY A 132 34.91 8.29 7.06
C GLY A 132 35.35 9.38 8.06
N ARG A 133 36.34 9.12 8.88
CA ARG A 133 36.81 10.03 9.91
C ARG A 133 37.23 11.39 9.31
N GLY A 134 36.67 12.48 9.86
CA GLY A 134 36.91 13.84 9.39
C GLY A 134 36.12 14.25 8.14
N TRP A 135 35.20 13.40 7.68
CA TRP A 135 34.27 13.74 6.62
C TRP A 135 32.91 14.14 7.19
N THR A 136 32.29 15.15 6.60
CA THR A 136 30.89 15.52 6.86
C THR A 136 30.02 14.75 5.88
N ILE A 137 29.13 13.90 6.40
CA ILE A 137 28.23 13.07 5.58
C ILE A 137 26.89 13.77 5.49
N LYS A 138 26.34 13.85 4.28
CA LYS A 138 25.01 14.37 4.01
C LYS A 138 24.22 13.37 3.19
N TYR A 139 23.07 12.96 3.72
CA TYR A 139 22.11 12.11 3.04
C TYR A 139 21.11 12.93 2.21
N TYR A 140 20.82 12.48 0.99
CA TYR A 140 19.86 13.07 0.08
C TYR A 140 18.70 12.07 -0.10
N LYS A 141 17.65 12.25 0.70
CA LYS A 141 16.50 11.33 0.76
C LYS A 141 15.60 11.37 -0.48
N GLY A 142 15.78 12.36 -1.35
CA GLY A 142 15.04 12.54 -2.59
C GLY A 142 15.45 13.82 -3.31
N LEU A 143 14.87 14.07 -4.48
CA LEU A 143 15.14 15.26 -5.30
C LEU A 143 14.85 16.56 -4.56
N GLY A 144 13.86 16.55 -3.66
CA GLY A 144 13.49 17.71 -2.85
C GLY A 144 14.55 18.14 -1.82
N THR A 145 15.51 17.29 -1.48
CA THR A 145 16.62 17.63 -0.56
C THR A 145 17.81 18.30 -1.23
N SER A 146 17.85 18.26 -2.57
CA SER A 146 18.89 18.92 -3.37
C SER A 146 18.61 20.43 -3.48
N LYS A 147 19.64 21.25 -3.31
CA LYS A 147 19.55 22.69 -3.56
C LYS A 147 19.53 22.95 -5.08
N ALA A 148 19.04 24.14 -5.47
CA ALA A 148 19.02 24.55 -6.87
C ALA A 148 20.42 24.49 -7.52
N GLU A 149 21.48 24.83 -6.76
CA GLU A 149 22.87 24.76 -7.25
C GLU A 149 23.35 23.31 -7.42
N ASP A 150 22.97 22.39 -6.51
CA ASP A 150 23.27 20.96 -6.69
C ASP A 150 22.68 20.45 -8.03
N MET A 151 21.40 20.77 -8.28
CA MET A 151 20.74 20.38 -9.53
C MET A 151 21.40 20.97 -10.77
N LYS A 152 21.84 22.24 -10.73
CA LYS A 152 22.59 22.83 -11.84
C LYS A 152 23.90 22.08 -12.08
N ASN A 153 24.64 21.75 -11.03
CA ASN A 153 25.89 21.01 -11.15
C ASN A 153 25.67 19.61 -11.73
N TYR A 154 24.60 18.90 -11.32
CA TYR A 154 24.27 17.59 -11.90
C TYR A 154 23.96 17.71 -13.41
N PHE A 155 23.22 18.72 -13.83
CA PHE A 155 22.91 18.94 -15.25
C PHE A 155 24.12 19.45 -16.07
N ARG A 156 25.11 20.07 -15.44
CA ARG A 156 26.40 20.41 -16.12
C ARG A 156 27.24 19.17 -16.36
N ASP A 157 27.14 18.18 -15.49
CA ASP A 157 27.86 16.91 -15.57
C ASP A 157 26.93 15.75 -15.98
N MET A 158 26.28 15.91 -17.12
CA MET A 158 25.35 14.91 -17.66
C MET A 158 26.02 13.54 -17.86
N ASP A 159 27.31 13.52 -18.17
CA ASP A 159 28.05 12.27 -18.38
C ASP A 159 28.12 11.40 -17.14
N THR A 160 28.16 11.98 -15.96
CA THR A 160 28.13 11.26 -14.68
C THR A 160 26.71 10.87 -14.25
N HIS A 161 25.71 11.69 -14.60
CA HIS A 161 24.36 11.59 -14.07
C HIS A 161 23.36 10.93 -15.03
N MET A 162 23.69 10.78 -16.32
CA MET A 162 22.81 10.16 -17.31
C MET A 162 23.28 8.73 -17.64
N LEU A 163 22.41 7.76 -17.42
CA LEU A 163 22.63 6.37 -17.78
C LEU A 163 21.62 5.96 -18.85
N SER A 164 22.05 5.14 -19.81
CA SER A 164 21.18 4.62 -20.86
C SER A 164 20.72 3.21 -20.51
N PHE A 165 19.48 2.88 -20.84
CA PHE A 165 19.06 1.48 -20.88
C PHE A 165 19.53 0.82 -22.17
N ASP A 166 20.00 -0.40 -22.09
CA ASP A 166 20.32 -1.21 -23.27
C ASP A 166 19.06 -1.47 -24.10
N THR A 167 19.26 -1.74 -25.37
CA THR A 167 18.17 -2.16 -26.26
C THR A 167 17.55 -3.46 -25.77
N ILE A 168 16.21 -3.50 -25.77
CA ILE A 168 15.46 -4.63 -25.23
C ILE A 168 15.72 -5.93 -26.02
N ARG A 169 15.94 -7.00 -25.28
CA ARG A 169 16.15 -8.36 -25.80
C ARG A 169 14.92 -9.23 -25.51
N PRO A 170 14.75 -10.39 -26.16
CA PRO A 170 13.63 -11.30 -25.88
C PRO A 170 13.49 -11.66 -24.40
N VAL A 171 14.59 -11.96 -23.70
CA VAL A 171 14.58 -12.28 -22.26
C VAL A 171 14.08 -11.12 -21.39
N ASP A 172 14.32 -9.88 -21.81
CA ASP A 172 13.90 -8.68 -21.08
C ASP A 172 12.37 -8.51 -21.13
N HIS A 173 11.72 -8.84 -22.26
CA HIS A 173 10.27 -8.88 -22.39
C HIS A 173 9.64 -9.86 -21.39
N ASP A 174 10.21 -11.06 -21.25
CA ASP A 174 9.74 -12.08 -20.33
C ASP A 174 9.86 -11.62 -18.86
N LEU A 175 10.95 -10.92 -18.53
CA LEU A 175 11.17 -10.37 -17.19
C LEU A 175 10.23 -9.20 -16.86
N VAL A 176 9.96 -8.32 -17.83
CA VAL A 176 8.95 -7.25 -17.65
C VAL A 176 7.56 -7.86 -17.45
N ASP A 177 7.23 -8.88 -18.23
CA ASP A 177 5.97 -9.61 -18.07
C ASP A 177 5.89 -10.33 -16.72
N LEU A 178 6.97 -10.99 -16.28
CA LEU A 178 7.08 -11.58 -14.95
C LEU A 178 6.79 -10.55 -13.84
N ALA A 179 7.40 -9.37 -13.93
CA ALA A 179 7.28 -8.35 -12.89
C ALA A 179 5.86 -7.73 -12.81
N PHE A 180 5.17 -7.53 -13.93
CA PHE A 180 3.96 -6.70 -14.00
C PHE A 180 2.67 -7.42 -14.41
N ASN A 181 2.71 -8.67 -14.86
CA ASN A 181 1.51 -9.40 -15.27
C ASN A 181 0.81 -10.03 -14.06
N LYS A 182 -0.47 -9.70 -13.82
CA LYS A 182 -1.25 -10.24 -12.70
C LYS A 182 -1.35 -11.77 -12.67
N LYS A 183 -1.26 -12.42 -13.84
CA LYS A 183 -1.35 -13.88 -13.95
C LYS A 183 -0.06 -14.60 -13.51
N LYS A 184 1.04 -13.87 -13.33
CA LYS A 184 2.36 -14.40 -12.95
C LYS A 184 2.70 -14.22 -11.47
N ALA A 185 1.71 -14.22 -10.59
CA ALA A 185 1.94 -14.05 -9.15
C ALA A 185 2.83 -15.14 -8.55
N ASP A 186 2.63 -16.40 -8.94
CA ASP A 186 3.43 -17.53 -8.43
C ASP A 186 4.86 -17.51 -8.99
N ASP A 187 5.04 -17.14 -10.26
CA ASP A 187 6.38 -16.94 -10.83
C ASP A 187 7.14 -15.80 -10.11
N ARG A 188 6.43 -14.71 -9.73
CA ARG A 188 7.02 -13.63 -8.92
C ARG A 188 7.44 -14.10 -7.53
N LYS A 189 6.68 -14.98 -6.88
CA LYS A 189 7.07 -15.57 -5.59
C LYS A 189 8.40 -16.30 -5.72
N GLU A 190 8.55 -17.09 -6.78
CA GLU A 190 9.79 -17.82 -7.04
C GLU A 190 10.96 -16.89 -7.36
N TRP A 191 10.73 -15.86 -8.18
CA TRP A 191 11.73 -14.83 -8.45
C TRP A 191 12.21 -14.14 -7.17
N LEU A 192 11.31 -13.80 -6.25
CA LEU A 192 11.66 -13.18 -4.98
C LEU A 192 12.37 -14.15 -4.01
N ARG A 193 12.04 -15.46 -4.02
CA ARG A 193 12.75 -16.47 -3.22
C ARG A 193 14.21 -16.62 -3.62
N GLN A 194 14.54 -16.32 -4.86
CA GLN A 194 15.92 -16.39 -5.38
C GLN A 194 16.73 -15.13 -5.07
N PHE A 195 16.15 -14.15 -4.40
CA PHE A 195 16.84 -12.91 -4.03
C PHE A 195 18.02 -13.21 -3.10
N VAL A 196 19.17 -12.61 -3.43
CA VAL A 196 20.38 -12.68 -2.61
C VAL A 196 20.57 -11.36 -1.88
N PRO A 197 20.61 -11.33 -0.55
CA PRO A 197 20.92 -10.13 0.23
C PRO A 197 22.23 -9.47 -0.24
N GLY A 198 22.23 -8.15 -0.32
CA GLY A 198 23.36 -7.38 -0.85
C GLY A 198 23.36 -7.18 -2.37
N THR A 199 22.37 -7.74 -3.08
CA THR A 199 22.17 -7.46 -4.52
C THR A 199 21.85 -5.98 -4.72
N TYR A 200 22.52 -5.33 -5.65
CA TYR A 200 22.22 -3.96 -6.09
C TYR A 200 22.67 -3.75 -7.54
N LEU A 201 22.09 -2.76 -8.20
CA LEU A 201 22.50 -2.35 -9.55
C LEU A 201 23.71 -1.40 -9.43
N ASP A 202 24.81 -1.77 -10.11
CA ASP A 202 26.03 -0.94 -10.16
C ASP A 202 25.85 0.21 -11.17
N HIS A 203 25.68 1.43 -10.69
CA HIS A 203 25.51 2.63 -11.52
C HIS A 203 26.81 3.14 -12.17
N ARG A 204 27.94 2.47 -11.98
CA ARG A 204 29.17 2.74 -12.77
C ARG A 204 29.09 2.21 -14.21
N ILE A 205 28.12 1.34 -14.50
CA ILE A 205 27.82 0.83 -15.83
C ILE A 205 26.99 1.90 -16.57
N ARG A 206 27.48 2.37 -17.74
CA ARG A 206 26.76 3.41 -18.50
C ARG A 206 25.51 2.91 -19.23
N ASN A 207 25.51 1.65 -19.63
CA ASN A 207 24.39 1.01 -20.30
C ASN A 207 23.82 -0.08 -19.38
N ILE A 208 22.59 0.08 -18.98
CA ILE A 208 21.90 -0.80 -18.04
C ILE A 208 21.06 -1.81 -18.80
N PRO A 209 21.38 -3.12 -18.74
CA PRO A 209 20.48 -4.14 -19.25
C PRO A 209 19.15 -4.11 -18.49
N ILE A 210 18.04 -4.17 -19.20
CA ILE A 210 16.70 -4.18 -18.56
C ILE A 210 16.57 -5.37 -17.59
N SER A 211 17.17 -6.52 -17.93
CA SER A 211 17.25 -7.67 -17.02
C SER A 211 17.98 -7.37 -15.73
N ASP A 212 19.06 -6.59 -15.77
CA ASP A 212 19.79 -6.19 -14.57
C ASP A 212 18.98 -5.22 -13.72
N PHE A 213 18.33 -4.25 -14.36
CA PHE A 213 17.41 -3.36 -13.67
C PHE A 213 16.32 -4.15 -12.92
N ILE A 214 15.67 -5.13 -13.57
CA ILE A 214 14.60 -5.93 -12.96
C ILE A 214 15.15 -6.79 -11.82
N ASN A 215 16.25 -7.50 -12.02
CA ASN A 215 16.77 -8.48 -11.07
C ASN A 215 17.65 -7.89 -9.96
N LYS A 216 18.15 -6.65 -10.10
CA LYS A 216 19.07 -6.04 -9.14
C LYS A 216 18.54 -4.73 -8.52
N GLU A 217 17.57 -4.07 -9.15
CA GLU A 217 17.00 -2.82 -8.65
C GLU A 217 15.49 -2.96 -8.38
N LEU A 218 14.67 -3.34 -9.35
CA LEU A 218 13.22 -3.46 -9.17
C LEU A 218 12.87 -4.53 -8.11
N ILE A 219 13.67 -5.58 -8.01
CA ILE A 219 13.48 -6.63 -6.99
C ILE A 219 13.55 -6.05 -5.57
N LEU A 220 14.38 -5.04 -5.33
CA LEU A 220 14.50 -4.36 -4.02
C LEU A 220 13.20 -3.65 -3.63
N PHE A 221 12.55 -2.99 -4.60
CA PHE A 221 11.22 -2.45 -4.38
C PHE A 221 10.22 -3.56 -4.02
N SER A 222 10.23 -4.67 -4.75
CA SER A 222 9.31 -5.79 -4.53
C SER A 222 9.47 -6.41 -3.14
N MET A 223 10.72 -6.50 -2.66
CA MET A 223 11.03 -6.92 -1.28
C MET A 223 10.49 -5.93 -0.25
N ALA A 224 10.81 -4.66 -0.41
CA ALA A 224 10.34 -3.59 0.48
C ALA A 224 8.80 -3.49 0.49
N ASP A 225 8.15 -3.72 -0.66
CA ASP A 225 6.70 -3.72 -0.78
C ASP A 225 6.05 -4.82 0.07
N ASN A 226 6.60 -6.03 0.07
CA ASN A 226 6.14 -7.11 0.93
C ASN A 226 6.33 -6.79 2.42
N ILE A 227 7.49 -6.27 2.80
CA ILE A 227 7.78 -5.88 4.19
C ILE A 227 6.78 -4.83 4.69
N ARG A 228 6.47 -3.81 3.88
CA ARG A 228 5.56 -2.73 4.29
C ARG A 228 4.08 -3.08 4.21
N SER A 229 3.70 -4.09 3.41
CA SER A 229 2.31 -4.43 3.11
C SER A 229 1.78 -5.65 3.85
N ILE A 230 2.63 -6.62 4.14
CA ILE A 230 2.28 -7.86 4.85
C ILE A 230 2.69 -7.72 6.32
N PRO A 231 1.76 -7.91 7.28
CA PRO A 231 2.10 -7.75 8.69
C PRO A 231 3.07 -8.85 9.17
N SER A 232 3.91 -8.49 10.15
CA SER A 232 4.82 -9.44 10.79
C SER A 232 4.07 -10.53 11.54
N VAL A 233 4.54 -11.77 11.45
CA VAL A 233 4.00 -12.90 12.21
C VAL A 233 4.18 -12.71 13.72
N VAL A 234 5.18 -11.95 14.16
CA VAL A 234 5.51 -11.77 15.58
C VAL A 234 4.52 -10.84 16.28
N ASP A 235 4.28 -9.65 15.72
CA ASP A 235 3.42 -8.64 16.35
C ASP A 235 2.12 -8.33 15.59
N GLY A 236 1.97 -8.87 14.36
CA GLY A 236 0.80 -8.59 13.54
C GLY A 236 0.74 -7.15 12.99
N LEU A 237 1.85 -6.41 13.06
CA LEU A 237 1.93 -5.02 12.66
C LEU A 237 2.68 -4.85 11.34
N LYS A 238 2.25 -3.86 10.57
CA LYS A 238 3.04 -3.31 9.47
C LYS A 238 4.05 -2.29 10.02
N PRO A 239 5.18 -2.01 9.33
CA PRO A 239 6.19 -1.07 9.81
C PRO A 239 5.65 0.30 10.19
N GLY A 240 4.75 0.89 9.39
CA GLY A 240 4.12 2.18 9.71
C GLY A 240 3.30 2.15 11.00
N GLN A 241 2.57 1.06 11.27
CA GLN A 241 1.80 0.86 12.50
C GLN A 241 2.75 0.75 13.71
N ARG A 242 3.86 0.00 13.55
CA ARG A 242 4.87 -0.17 14.59
C ARG A 242 5.55 1.15 14.93
N LYS A 243 5.87 1.99 13.94
CA LYS A 243 6.39 3.35 14.12
C LYS A 243 5.44 4.24 14.92
N VAL A 244 4.13 4.19 14.62
CA VAL A 244 3.12 4.95 15.37
C VAL A 244 3.09 4.53 16.84
N LEU A 245 3.02 3.23 17.13
CA LEU A 245 3.02 2.73 18.51
C LEU A 245 4.31 3.09 19.24
N PHE A 246 5.46 2.94 18.58
CA PHE A 246 6.74 3.35 19.16
C PHE A 246 6.75 4.84 19.53
N GLY A 247 6.31 5.72 18.63
CA GLY A 247 6.20 7.16 18.91
C GLY A 247 5.29 7.46 20.09
N CYS A 248 4.15 6.76 20.18
CA CYS A 248 3.24 6.88 21.32
C CYS A 248 3.87 6.42 22.64
N PHE A 249 4.60 5.30 22.63
CA PHE A 249 5.25 4.75 23.83
C PHE A 249 6.44 5.60 24.26
N LYS A 250 7.29 6.01 23.33
CA LYS A 250 8.43 6.92 23.56
C LYS A 250 7.97 8.25 24.17
N ARG A 251 6.83 8.78 23.71
CA ARG A 251 6.21 10.00 24.26
C ARG A 251 5.52 9.76 25.62
N ASN A 252 5.32 8.50 26.03
CA ASN A 252 4.48 8.13 27.16
C ASN A 252 3.09 8.77 27.08
N LEU A 253 2.43 8.60 25.93
CA LEU A 253 1.19 9.29 25.56
C LEU A 253 0.01 8.78 26.42
N LYS A 254 -0.25 9.45 27.54
CA LYS A 254 -1.37 9.16 28.46
C LYS A 254 -2.56 10.11 28.28
N THR A 255 -2.31 11.32 27.83
CA THR A 255 -3.32 12.35 27.56
C THR A 255 -3.53 12.53 26.08
N GLU A 256 -4.69 13.03 25.68
CA GLU A 256 -5.00 13.22 24.27
C GLU A 256 -4.07 14.23 23.56
N ILE A 257 -3.78 13.97 22.31
CA ILE A 257 -3.00 14.80 21.42
C ILE A 257 -3.71 14.89 20.06
N LYS A 258 -3.59 16.02 19.37
CA LYS A 258 -4.07 16.13 17.97
C LYS A 258 -3.36 15.13 17.08
N VAL A 259 -4.10 14.45 16.21
CA VAL A 259 -3.53 13.49 15.25
C VAL A 259 -2.44 14.14 14.40
N GLN A 260 -2.61 15.39 13.96
CA GLN A 260 -1.59 16.13 13.21
C GLN A 260 -0.29 16.34 14.02
N GLN A 261 -0.41 16.61 15.33
CA GLN A 261 0.77 16.77 16.19
C GLN A 261 1.48 15.42 16.43
N LEU A 262 0.70 14.35 16.64
CA LEU A 262 1.26 13.00 16.77
C LEU A 262 1.97 12.57 15.48
N GLN A 263 1.41 12.86 14.32
CA GLN A 263 2.03 12.59 13.03
C GLN A 263 3.42 13.24 12.93
N GLY A 264 3.55 14.53 13.28
CA GLY A 264 4.84 15.22 13.27
C GLY A 264 5.84 14.59 14.24
N TYR A 265 5.40 14.26 15.46
CA TYR A 265 6.24 13.60 16.47
C TYR A 265 6.73 12.23 16.01
N VAL A 266 5.85 11.39 15.46
CA VAL A 266 6.20 10.06 14.94
C VAL A 266 7.18 10.20 13.78
N SER A 267 6.90 11.10 12.83
CA SER A 267 7.78 11.34 11.67
C SER A 267 9.21 11.71 12.09
N GLU A 268 9.37 12.60 13.05
CA GLU A 268 10.67 13.03 13.58
C GLU A 268 11.42 11.90 14.29
N HIS A 269 10.72 11.15 15.16
CA HIS A 269 11.36 10.18 16.08
C HIS A 269 11.49 8.77 15.50
N THR A 270 10.97 8.50 14.33
CA THR A 270 11.03 7.18 13.70
C THR A 270 11.62 7.20 12.30
N ALA A 271 12.23 8.32 11.90
CA ALA A 271 12.77 8.50 10.55
C ALA A 271 11.74 8.09 9.45
N TYR A 272 10.49 8.55 9.60
CA TYR A 272 9.44 8.23 8.63
C TYR A 272 9.65 9.03 7.33
N HIS A 273 9.89 8.33 6.22
CA HIS A 273 10.26 8.93 4.93
C HIS A 273 9.13 8.94 3.89
N HIS A 274 7.94 8.49 4.26
CA HIS A 274 6.77 8.51 3.37
C HIS A 274 5.91 9.75 3.62
N GLY A 275 4.92 9.99 2.76
CA GLY A 275 4.07 11.18 2.86
C GLY A 275 3.30 11.28 4.18
N ASP A 276 3.18 12.50 4.71
CA ASP A 276 2.48 12.82 5.96
C ASP A 276 1.05 12.28 6.02
N GLN A 277 0.34 12.34 4.90
CA GLN A 277 -1.04 11.85 4.80
C GLN A 277 -1.13 10.32 5.03
N SER A 278 -0.13 9.57 4.58
CA SER A 278 -0.07 8.11 4.81
C SER A 278 0.07 7.80 6.30
N LEU A 279 0.90 8.56 7.02
CA LEU A 279 1.07 8.40 8.46
C LEU A 279 -0.21 8.79 9.23
N VAL A 280 -0.88 9.86 8.81
CA VAL A 280 -2.19 10.25 9.36
C VAL A 280 -3.20 9.11 9.20
N MET A 281 -3.30 8.53 7.99
CA MET A 281 -4.21 7.40 7.76
C MET A 281 -3.87 6.19 8.63
N THR A 282 -2.59 5.93 8.88
CA THR A 282 -2.14 4.85 9.77
C THR A 282 -2.58 5.11 11.21
N ILE A 283 -2.40 6.32 11.74
CA ILE A 283 -2.86 6.71 13.08
C ILE A 283 -4.38 6.57 13.20
N VAL A 284 -5.12 7.09 12.22
CA VAL A 284 -6.58 7.00 12.17
C VAL A 284 -7.03 5.54 12.13
N GLY A 285 -6.41 4.72 11.29
CA GLY A 285 -6.74 3.29 11.17
C GLY A 285 -6.53 2.50 12.47
N LEU A 286 -5.50 2.83 13.27
CA LEU A 286 -5.27 2.19 14.57
C LEU A 286 -6.30 2.61 15.65
N ALA A 287 -6.98 3.73 15.45
CA ALA A 287 -7.98 4.26 16.38
C ALA A 287 -9.42 3.88 16.01
N GLN A 288 -9.70 3.60 14.74
CA GLN A 288 -11.06 3.27 14.27
C GLN A 288 -11.65 2.09 15.04
N ASP A 289 -12.94 2.20 15.41
CA ASP A 289 -13.64 1.24 16.27
C ASP A 289 -15.05 0.85 15.79
N TYR A 290 -15.45 1.28 14.57
CA TYR A 290 -16.73 0.92 13.98
C TYR A 290 -16.76 -0.56 13.54
N CYS A 291 -17.97 -1.11 13.36
CA CYS A 291 -18.18 -2.50 12.91
C CYS A 291 -17.49 -2.77 11.56
N GLY A 292 -16.61 -3.77 11.53
CA GLY A 292 -15.77 -4.10 10.37
C GLY A 292 -14.37 -3.46 10.36
N SER A 293 -14.06 -2.61 11.36
CA SER A 293 -12.71 -2.09 11.64
C SER A 293 -12.03 -2.88 12.77
N ASN A 294 -11.36 -2.23 13.71
CA ASN A 294 -10.70 -2.94 14.83
C ASN A 294 -11.68 -3.49 15.86
N ASN A 295 -11.49 -4.73 16.28
CA ASN A 295 -12.16 -5.27 17.47
C ASN A 295 -11.59 -4.66 18.76
N VAL A 296 -10.27 -4.42 18.77
CA VAL A 296 -9.55 -3.78 19.88
C VAL A 296 -8.69 -2.66 19.29
N ASN A 297 -9.23 -1.45 19.30
CA ASN A 297 -8.49 -0.30 18.78
C ASN A 297 -7.28 0.03 19.67
N LEU A 298 -6.11 0.20 19.06
CA LEU A 298 -4.85 0.46 19.75
C LEU A 298 -4.65 1.92 20.15
N LEU A 299 -5.42 2.81 19.55
CA LEU A 299 -5.50 4.24 19.85
C LEU A 299 -6.95 4.63 20.08
N LEU A 300 -7.20 5.73 20.80
CA LEU A 300 -8.55 6.23 21.09
C LEU A 300 -9.07 7.12 19.95
N PRO A 301 -10.30 6.93 19.48
CA PRO A 301 -10.94 7.75 18.45
C PRO A 301 -11.68 8.95 19.08
N ASN A 302 -10.95 9.96 19.59
CA ASN A 302 -11.54 11.14 20.21
C ASN A 302 -11.91 12.18 19.14
N GLY A 303 -13.13 12.12 18.65
CA GLY A 303 -13.67 12.89 17.54
C GLY A 303 -14.18 12.01 16.41
N GLN A 304 -14.29 12.54 15.21
CA GLN A 304 -14.76 11.80 14.03
C GLN A 304 -13.62 11.07 13.34
N PHE A 305 -13.46 9.79 13.67
CA PHE A 305 -12.45 8.90 13.07
C PHE A 305 -13.01 8.02 11.94
N GLY A 306 -14.22 8.32 11.49
CA GLY A 306 -14.92 7.55 10.48
C GLY A 306 -15.92 6.56 11.07
N THR A 307 -16.90 6.19 10.27
CA THR A 307 -18.01 5.32 10.66
C THR A 307 -18.22 4.17 9.70
N ARG A 308 -19.04 3.21 10.09
CA ARG A 308 -19.47 2.13 9.18
C ARG A 308 -20.30 2.63 8.00
N SER A 309 -20.82 3.86 8.07
CA SER A 309 -21.58 4.43 6.96
C SER A 309 -20.74 4.54 5.69
N MET A 310 -19.49 4.99 5.83
CA MET A 310 -18.58 5.20 4.70
C MET A 310 -17.29 4.36 4.77
N GLY A 311 -17.24 3.36 5.62
CA GLY A 311 -16.03 2.52 5.81
C GLY A 311 -14.83 3.32 6.28
N GLY A 312 -15.05 4.30 7.16
CA GLY A 312 -14.04 5.16 7.73
C GLY A 312 -13.57 6.31 6.84
N LYS A 313 -14.08 6.45 5.61
CA LYS A 313 -13.70 7.54 4.69
C LYS A 313 -14.23 8.91 5.12
N ASP A 314 -15.18 8.94 6.03
CA ASP A 314 -15.77 10.12 6.65
C ASP A 314 -14.99 10.61 7.88
N ALA A 315 -13.77 10.13 8.09
CA ALA A 315 -12.87 10.66 9.11
C ALA A 315 -12.58 12.14 8.87
N ALA A 316 -12.62 12.94 9.93
CA ALA A 316 -12.31 14.36 9.88
C ALA A 316 -10.80 14.58 9.67
N SER A 317 -10.44 15.80 9.23
CA SER A 317 -9.04 16.19 9.07
C SER A 317 -8.27 16.07 10.37
N ALA A 318 -7.01 15.60 10.29
CA ALA A 318 -6.10 15.34 11.40
C ALA A 318 -5.92 16.50 12.39
N ARG A 319 -6.18 17.74 11.96
CA ARG A 319 -6.09 18.95 12.80
C ARG A 319 -7.27 19.13 13.76
N TYR A 320 -8.36 18.36 13.59
CA TYR A 320 -9.60 18.49 14.39
C TYR A 320 -9.85 17.31 15.32
N ILE A 321 -9.17 16.21 15.13
CA ILE A 321 -9.36 14.97 15.90
C ILE A 321 -8.17 14.69 16.80
N PHE A 322 -8.44 14.02 17.92
CA PHE A 322 -7.46 13.74 18.97
C PHE A 322 -7.37 12.25 19.20
N THR A 323 -6.24 11.81 19.70
CA THR A 323 -6.03 10.41 20.08
C THR A 323 -5.18 10.30 21.34
N ALA A 324 -5.24 9.15 21.98
CA ALA A 324 -4.40 8.77 23.10
C ALA A 324 -4.23 7.25 23.12
N VAL A 325 -3.31 6.73 23.91
CA VAL A 325 -3.12 5.29 24.07
C VAL A 325 -4.08 4.76 25.14
N PRO A 326 -5.03 3.87 24.82
CA PRO A 326 -5.88 3.25 25.81
C PRO A 326 -5.07 2.26 26.66
N ARG A 327 -5.53 2.04 27.89
CA ARG A 327 -4.86 1.14 28.85
C ARG A 327 -4.64 -0.27 28.29
N ILE A 328 -5.59 -0.78 27.51
CA ILE A 328 -5.52 -2.12 26.91
C ILE A 328 -4.29 -2.28 26.01
N THR A 329 -3.88 -1.25 25.28
CA THR A 329 -2.72 -1.31 24.38
C THR A 329 -1.43 -1.61 25.16
N ARG A 330 -1.22 -0.97 26.33
CA ARG A 330 -0.03 -1.25 27.17
C ARG A 330 -0.17 -2.50 28.02
N LEU A 331 -1.34 -3.12 28.09
CA LEU A 331 -1.52 -4.48 28.61
C LEU A 331 -1.17 -5.53 27.54
N MET A 332 -1.43 -5.24 26.27
CA MET A 332 -1.08 -6.12 25.14
C MET A 332 0.41 -6.02 24.80
N PHE A 333 0.96 -4.82 24.74
CA PHE A 333 2.37 -4.52 24.50
C PHE A 333 2.99 -4.06 25.82
N HIS A 334 3.48 -5.02 26.62
CA HIS A 334 3.82 -4.78 28.01
C HIS A 334 5.06 -3.88 28.16
N PRO A 335 5.02 -2.83 29.00
CA PRO A 335 6.14 -1.87 29.09
C PRO A 335 7.45 -2.45 29.62
N LYS A 336 7.42 -3.56 30.37
CA LYS A 336 8.65 -4.23 30.83
C LYS A 336 9.40 -4.97 29.71
N ASP A 337 8.76 -5.21 28.59
CA ASP A 337 9.39 -5.83 27.43
C ASP A 337 10.20 -4.80 26.62
N ASP A 338 9.91 -3.50 26.77
CA ASP A 338 10.55 -2.42 25.99
C ASP A 338 12.09 -2.47 26.09
N ASP A 339 12.66 -2.79 27.25
CA ASP A 339 14.11 -2.89 27.47
C ASP A 339 14.75 -4.14 26.87
N LEU A 340 13.94 -5.12 26.44
CA LEU A 340 14.39 -6.40 25.87
C LEU A 340 14.30 -6.45 24.35
N LEU A 341 13.72 -5.43 23.72
CA LEU A 341 13.52 -5.38 22.28
C LEU A 341 14.79 -4.92 21.54
N ASN A 342 14.96 -5.43 20.32
CA ASN A 342 15.99 -4.99 19.41
C ASN A 342 15.49 -3.76 18.64
N TYR A 343 16.04 -2.60 18.92
CA TYR A 343 15.68 -1.36 18.24
C TYR A 343 16.48 -1.16 16.97
N LEU A 344 15.81 -0.72 15.92
CA LEU A 344 16.45 -0.34 14.66
C LEU A 344 17.18 0.98 14.82
N ASP A 345 18.17 1.20 13.97
CA ASP A 345 18.96 2.43 13.90
C ASP A 345 18.83 3.06 12.50
N ASP A 346 18.57 4.36 12.43
CA ASP A 346 18.62 5.15 11.21
C ASP A 346 19.53 6.36 11.43
N ASP A 347 20.70 6.34 10.81
CA ASP A 347 21.73 7.38 10.92
C ASP A 347 22.17 7.70 12.37
N GLY A 348 22.28 6.69 13.24
CA GLY A 348 22.64 6.84 14.65
C GLY A 348 21.47 7.25 15.55
N GLN A 349 20.26 7.31 15.01
CA GLN A 349 19.02 7.50 15.75
C GLN A 349 18.35 6.15 16.00
N SER A 350 18.19 5.78 17.27
CA SER A 350 17.36 4.61 17.62
C SER A 350 15.90 4.91 17.35
N ILE A 351 15.29 4.04 16.54
CA ILE A 351 13.91 4.15 16.09
C ILE A 351 13.07 2.96 16.61
N GLU A 352 11.98 2.58 15.98
CA GLU A 352 11.13 1.48 16.43
C GLU A 352 11.89 0.15 16.52
N PRO A 353 11.40 -0.82 17.35
CA PRO A 353 12.00 -2.15 17.39
C PRO A 353 11.71 -2.92 16.09
N GLU A 354 12.52 -3.94 15.82
CA GLU A 354 12.28 -4.89 14.72
C GLU A 354 10.85 -5.45 14.77
N TRP A 355 10.39 -5.80 15.96
CA TRP A 355 9.01 -6.20 16.29
C TRP A 355 8.73 -5.99 17.78
N TYR A 356 7.48 -5.89 18.12
CA TYR A 356 6.98 -6.06 19.49
C TYR A 356 6.61 -7.51 19.75
N VAL A 357 6.43 -7.87 21.01
CA VAL A 357 5.94 -9.20 21.43
C VAL A 357 4.64 -9.03 22.22
N PRO A 358 3.50 -8.87 21.56
CA PRO A 358 2.23 -8.73 22.27
C PRO A 358 1.83 -10.01 22.99
N VAL A 359 1.18 -9.89 24.13
CA VAL A 359 0.74 -11.04 24.97
C VAL A 359 -0.36 -11.87 24.32
N VAL A 360 -0.97 -11.37 23.26
CA VAL A 360 -1.97 -12.06 22.43
C VAL A 360 -1.65 -11.82 20.96
N PRO A 361 -1.98 -12.75 20.05
CA PRO A 361 -1.75 -12.58 18.62
C PRO A 361 -2.65 -11.47 18.06
N HIS A 362 -2.16 -10.24 18.10
CA HIS A 362 -2.89 -9.03 17.69
C HIS A 362 -3.52 -9.15 16.31
N VAL A 363 -2.83 -9.80 15.36
CA VAL A 363 -3.32 -9.99 14.00
C VAL A 363 -4.65 -10.74 13.94
N LEU A 364 -4.93 -11.64 14.87
CA LEU A 364 -6.21 -12.34 14.95
C LEU A 364 -7.30 -11.48 15.61
N LEU A 365 -6.94 -10.51 16.47
CA LEU A 365 -7.93 -9.64 17.10
C LEU A 365 -8.54 -8.65 16.09
N ASN A 366 -7.68 -7.96 15.36
CA ASN A 366 -8.06 -6.87 14.47
C ASN A 366 -8.03 -7.25 12.99
N GLY A 367 -7.59 -8.46 12.68
CA GLY A 367 -7.37 -8.86 11.31
C GLY A 367 -6.24 -8.08 10.64
N ALA A 368 -6.03 -8.35 9.39
CA ALA A 368 -5.10 -7.60 8.54
C ALA A 368 -5.44 -7.78 7.08
N GLU A 369 -5.10 -6.78 6.29
CA GLU A 369 -5.22 -6.82 4.85
C GLU A 369 -4.01 -6.12 4.23
N GLY A 370 -3.44 -6.71 3.18
CA GLY A 370 -2.30 -6.14 2.51
C GLY A 370 -2.03 -6.77 1.16
N ILE A 371 -1.58 -5.94 0.23
CA ILE A 371 -1.21 -6.35 -1.12
C ILE A 371 0.25 -6.00 -1.30
N GLY A 372 1.09 -7.01 -1.43
CA GLY A 372 2.50 -6.89 -1.76
C GLY A 372 2.79 -7.40 -3.18
N THR A 373 4.04 -7.67 -3.45
CA THR A 373 4.48 -8.22 -4.73
C THR A 373 4.54 -9.74 -4.66
N GLY A 374 3.70 -10.41 -5.46
CA GLY A 374 3.57 -11.88 -5.48
C GLY A 374 2.69 -12.44 -4.36
N TRP A 375 2.65 -11.79 -3.19
CA TRP A 375 1.80 -12.15 -2.06
C TRP A 375 0.75 -11.09 -1.77
N SER A 376 -0.35 -11.54 -1.22
CA SER A 376 -1.34 -10.72 -0.55
C SER A 376 -1.77 -11.41 0.73
N THR A 377 -2.41 -10.69 1.63
CA THR A 377 -2.95 -11.28 2.86
C THR A 377 -4.33 -10.73 3.17
N PHE A 378 -5.15 -11.60 3.70
CA PHE A 378 -6.41 -11.24 4.32
C PHE A 378 -6.61 -12.12 5.56
N VAL A 379 -6.53 -11.51 6.75
CA VAL A 379 -6.80 -12.15 8.03
C VAL A 379 -8.08 -11.55 8.58
N PRO A 380 -9.16 -12.32 8.77
CA PRO A 380 -10.38 -11.82 9.39
C PRO A 380 -10.17 -11.55 10.89
N ASN A 381 -11.05 -10.74 11.45
CA ASN A 381 -11.07 -10.48 12.88
C ASN A 381 -11.72 -11.65 13.63
N TYR A 382 -11.25 -11.93 14.84
CA TYR A 382 -11.80 -12.95 15.73
C TYR A 382 -12.13 -12.38 17.10
N ASN A 383 -13.01 -13.07 17.84
CA ASN A 383 -13.37 -12.66 19.18
C ASN A 383 -12.15 -12.74 20.11
N PRO A 384 -11.77 -11.64 20.78
CA PRO A 384 -10.64 -11.64 21.70
C PRO A 384 -10.73 -12.71 22.81
N ARG A 385 -11.93 -13.05 23.26
CA ARG A 385 -12.15 -14.08 24.28
C ARG A 385 -11.81 -15.48 23.77
N ASP A 386 -12.20 -15.80 22.53
CA ASP A 386 -11.90 -17.09 21.91
C ASP A 386 -10.39 -17.23 21.65
N VAL A 387 -9.73 -16.15 21.26
CA VAL A 387 -8.27 -16.13 21.08
C VAL A 387 -7.55 -16.37 22.41
N VAL A 388 -7.96 -15.70 23.48
CA VAL A 388 -7.37 -15.88 24.82
C VAL A 388 -7.63 -17.30 25.33
N GLU A 389 -8.83 -17.85 25.13
CA GLU A 389 -9.15 -19.22 25.53
C GLU A 389 -8.27 -20.24 24.78
N ASN A 390 -8.08 -20.09 23.49
CA ASN A 390 -7.18 -20.95 22.72
C ASN A 390 -5.71 -20.84 23.19
N LEU A 391 -5.25 -19.64 23.60
CA LEU A 391 -3.93 -19.49 24.21
C LEU A 391 -3.83 -20.26 25.55
N ARG A 392 -4.84 -20.17 26.42
CA ARG A 392 -4.89 -20.91 27.68
C ARG A 392 -4.87 -22.42 27.44
N ARG A 393 -5.66 -22.90 26.48
CA ARG A 393 -5.66 -24.31 26.07
C ARG A 393 -4.27 -24.74 25.62
N ARG A 394 -3.60 -23.95 24.77
CA ARG A 394 -2.24 -24.24 24.32
C ARG A 394 -1.24 -24.29 25.48
N MET A 395 -1.34 -23.38 26.44
CA MET A 395 -0.50 -23.38 27.65
C MET A 395 -0.76 -24.62 28.53
N ALA A 396 -1.98 -25.14 28.54
CA ALA A 396 -2.35 -26.38 29.24
C ALA A 396 -2.00 -27.65 28.45
N GLY A 397 -1.46 -27.54 27.22
CA GLY A 397 -1.15 -28.68 26.34
C GLY A 397 -2.37 -29.28 25.64
N GLU A 398 -3.49 -28.55 25.61
CA GLU A 398 -4.73 -28.95 24.96
C GLU A 398 -4.77 -28.51 23.49
N GLU A 399 -5.61 -29.18 22.70
CA GLU A 399 -5.85 -28.83 21.30
C GLU A 399 -6.64 -27.49 21.16
N TYR A 400 -6.38 -26.80 20.04
CA TYR A 400 -7.13 -25.58 19.70
C TYR A 400 -8.60 -25.90 19.38
N VAL A 401 -9.48 -24.98 19.75
CA VAL A 401 -10.88 -24.98 19.30
C VAL A 401 -10.96 -24.12 18.04
N PRO A 402 -11.55 -24.60 16.94
CA PRO A 402 -11.77 -23.79 15.74
C PRO A 402 -12.57 -22.53 16.06
N MET A 403 -12.10 -21.39 15.52
CA MET A 403 -12.75 -20.10 15.74
C MET A 403 -13.51 -19.66 14.48
N THR A 404 -14.63 -19.00 14.68
CA THR A 404 -15.39 -18.33 13.62
C THR A 404 -15.02 -16.83 13.60
N PRO A 405 -14.81 -16.21 12.42
CA PRO A 405 -14.63 -14.78 12.33
C PRO A 405 -15.70 -14.01 13.09
N TRP A 406 -15.28 -12.96 13.80
CA TRP A 406 -16.17 -12.17 14.63
C TRP A 406 -15.78 -10.69 14.55
N TYR A 407 -16.77 -9.82 14.49
CA TYR A 407 -16.59 -8.37 14.41
C TYR A 407 -17.41 -7.67 15.48
N ARG A 408 -16.75 -6.81 16.26
CA ARG A 408 -17.41 -6.05 17.31
C ARG A 408 -18.55 -5.19 16.74
N GLY A 409 -19.74 -5.34 17.33
CA GLY A 409 -20.94 -4.60 16.94
C GLY A 409 -21.69 -5.17 15.74
N PHE A 410 -21.23 -6.25 15.13
CA PHE A 410 -21.99 -6.96 14.11
C PHE A 410 -23.10 -7.81 14.73
N VAL A 411 -24.33 -7.62 14.28
CA VAL A 411 -25.52 -8.33 14.79
C VAL A 411 -26.14 -9.30 13.77
N GLY A 412 -25.48 -9.47 12.62
CA GLY A 412 -25.84 -10.51 11.65
C GLY A 412 -25.25 -11.88 12.03
N THR A 413 -25.23 -12.79 11.08
CA THR A 413 -24.76 -14.17 11.28
C THR A 413 -23.50 -14.44 10.45
N ILE A 414 -22.53 -15.14 11.04
CA ILE A 414 -21.37 -15.69 10.33
C ILE A 414 -21.38 -17.19 10.52
N GLU A 415 -21.46 -17.93 9.43
CA GLU A 415 -21.55 -19.39 9.42
C GLU A 415 -20.48 -20.02 8.53
N HIS A 416 -20.00 -21.18 8.94
CA HIS A 416 -19.03 -21.95 8.15
C HIS A 416 -19.72 -22.54 6.91
N SER A 417 -19.15 -22.30 5.74
CA SER A 417 -19.73 -22.77 4.47
C SER A 417 -18.84 -23.75 3.69
N ALA A 418 -17.53 -23.70 3.87
CA ALA A 418 -16.55 -24.63 3.31
C ALA A 418 -15.28 -24.61 4.15
N ALA A 419 -14.31 -25.47 3.87
CA ALA A 419 -13.10 -25.65 4.69
C ALA A 419 -12.38 -24.33 5.06
N ASP A 420 -12.32 -23.37 4.13
CA ASP A 420 -11.66 -22.08 4.29
C ASP A 420 -12.60 -20.89 4.04
N ARG A 421 -13.92 -21.09 4.16
CA ARG A 421 -14.91 -20.06 3.81
C ARG A 421 -16.01 -19.93 4.84
N PHE A 422 -16.34 -18.69 5.12
CA PHE A 422 -17.45 -18.31 5.99
C PHE A 422 -18.42 -17.41 5.24
N ARG A 423 -19.70 -17.69 5.37
CA ARG A 423 -20.77 -16.86 4.83
C ARG A 423 -21.19 -15.85 5.87
N VAL A 424 -21.23 -14.59 5.50
CA VAL A 424 -21.61 -13.46 6.36
C VAL A 424 -22.95 -12.95 5.91
N LEU A 425 -23.93 -12.99 6.78
CA LEU A 425 -25.31 -12.67 6.52
C LEU A 425 -25.75 -11.41 7.25
N GLY A 426 -26.35 -10.48 6.54
CA GLY A 426 -27.14 -9.40 7.12
C GLY A 426 -28.51 -9.88 7.55
N ASN A 427 -29.33 -8.97 8.09
CA ASN A 427 -30.67 -9.26 8.60
C ASN A 427 -31.73 -8.54 7.76
N ALA A 428 -32.74 -9.29 7.32
CA ALA A 428 -33.96 -8.73 6.74
C ALA A 428 -35.18 -9.46 7.30
N THR A 429 -36.23 -8.71 7.63
CA THR A 429 -37.48 -9.20 8.17
C THR A 429 -38.63 -8.68 7.31
N GLN A 430 -39.54 -9.55 6.90
CA GLN A 430 -40.74 -9.15 6.19
C GLN A 430 -41.74 -8.57 7.20
N LEU A 431 -42.19 -7.32 7.00
CA LEU A 431 -43.19 -6.65 7.84
C LEU A 431 -44.62 -6.89 7.35
N ASP A 432 -44.79 -6.87 6.02
CA ASP A 432 -46.05 -7.17 5.34
C ASP A 432 -45.77 -7.73 3.93
N GLU A 433 -46.79 -7.88 3.08
CA GLU A 433 -46.63 -8.49 1.74
C GLU A 433 -45.56 -7.82 0.87
N ARG A 434 -45.35 -6.51 1.02
CA ARG A 434 -44.45 -5.70 0.17
C ARG A 434 -43.32 -5.04 0.92
N THR A 435 -43.43 -4.95 2.23
CA THR A 435 -42.52 -4.16 3.05
C THR A 435 -41.55 -5.07 3.80
N TRP A 436 -40.25 -4.72 3.67
CA TRP A 436 -39.15 -5.39 4.34
C TRP A 436 -38.36 -4.43 5.20
N GLU A 437 -37.95 -4.87 6.35
CA GLU A 437 -37.03 -4.17 7.25
C GLU A 437 -35.64 -4.80 7.19
N ILE A 438 -34.61 -3.99 6.94
CA ILE A 438 -33.21 -4.42 6.89
C ILE A 438 -32.48 -3.78 8.08
N THR A 439 -32.04 -4.60 9.02
CA THR A 439 -31.44 -4.14 10.27
C THR A 439 -29.96 -4.43 10.41
N GLU A 440 -29.37 -5.20 9.49
CA GLU A 440 -27.94 -5.42 9.41
C GLU A 440 -27.51 -5.70 7.97
N LEU A 441 -26.33 -5.21 7.61
CA LEU A 441 -25.65 -5.50 6.33
C LEU A 441 -24.47 -6.43 6.59
N PRO A 442 -24.08 -7.26 5.62
CA PRO A 442 -22.84 -8.03 5.74
C PRO A 442 -21.64 -7.14 6.12
N VAL A 443 -20.71 -7.65 6.90
CA VAL A 443 -19.53 -6.91 7.35
C VAL A 443 -18.79 -6.31 6.16
N ARG A 444 -18.41 -5.03 6.28
CA ARG A 444 -17.74 -4.23 5.24
C ARG A 444 -18.60 -3.88 4.03
N VAL A 445 -19.90 -4.17 4.07
CA VAL A 445 -20.87 -3.51 3.19
C VAL A 445 -21.28 -2.21 3.88
N TRP A 446 -20.87 -1.08 3.30
CA TRP A 446 -21.05 0.23 3.94
C TRP A 446 -22.45 0.79 3.67
N THR A 447 -23.04 1.42 4.68
CA THR A 447 -24.43 1.91 4.65
C THR A 447 -24.68 2.86 3.47
N SER A 448 -23.76 3.79 3.18
CA SER A 448 -23.89 4.74 2.06
C SER A 448 -23.86 4.06 0.71
N SER A 449 -22.97 3.09 0.50
CA SER A 449 -22.92 2.32 -0.76
C SER A 449 -24.16 1.45 -0.96
N TYR A 450 -24.71 0.93 0.14
CA TYR A 450 -25.95 0.18 0.10
C TYR A 450 -27.16 1.08 -0.21
N LYS A 451 -27.19 2.29 0.34
CA LYS A 451 -28.17 3.33 0.00
C LYS A 451 -28.14 3.66 -1.49
N GLU A 452 -26.96 3.92 -2.06
CA GLU A 452 -26.79 4.16 -3.50
C GLU A 452 -27.37 3.01 -4.33
N TRP A 453 -27.10 1.78 -3.92
CA TRP A 453 -27.66 0.60 -4.56
C TRP A 453 -29.22 0.52 -4.44
N LEU A 454 -29.81 0.89 -3.29
CA LEU A 454 -31.27 0.96 -3.14
C LEU A 454 -31.87 2.04 -4.07
N GLU A 455 -31.23 3.21 -4.17
CA GLU A 455 -31.64 4.30 -5.09
C GLU A 455 -31.68 3.82 -6.55
N GLU A 456 -30.63 3.09 -6.99
CA GLU A 456 -30.61 2.48 -8.32
C GLU A 456 -31.79 1.52 -8.55
N ARG A 457 -32.19 0.78 -7.52
CA ARG A 457 -33.31 -0.19 -7.59
C ARG A 457 -34.68 0.49 -7.56
N VAL A 458 -34.78 1.70 -7.01
CA VAL A 458 -35.99 2.54 -7.08
C VAL A 458 -36.13 3.18 -8.46
N VAL A 459 -35.05 3.84 -8.94
CA VAL A 459 -35.05 4.56 -10.21
C VAL A 459 -35.12 3.61 -11.40
N GLY A 460 -34.32 2.56 -11.38
CA GLY A 460 -34.15 1.62 -12.48
C GLY A 460 -33.38 2.21 -13.66
N SER A 461 -33.06 1.34 -14.61
CA SER A 461 -32.41 1.69 -15.89
C SER A 461 -32.80 0.67 -16.95
N ASP A 462 -32.45 0.90 -18.21
CA ASP A 462 -32.71 -0.05 -19.31
C ASP A 462 -32.07 -1.43 -19.04
N LYS A 463 -30.94 -1.46 -18.32
CA LYS A 463 -30.21 -2.69 -17.97
C LYS A 463 -30.66 -3.30 -16.65
N THR A 464 -31.14 -2.50 -15.72
CA THR A 464 -31.57 -2.92 -14.39
C THR A 464 -32.91 -2.26 -14.07
N PRO A 465 -34.00 -2.91 -14.41
CA PRO A 465 -35.34 -2.36 -14.19
C PRO A 465 -35.63 -2.13 -12.70
N SER A 466 -36.46 -1.12 -12.40
CA SER A 466 -36.90 -0.83 -11.04
C SER A 466 -37.60 -2.04 -10.40
N THR A 467 -37.27 -2.34 -9.15
CA THR A 467 -37.84 -3.42 -8.32
C THR A 467 -38.35 -2.92 -6.98
N LEU A 468 -37.99 -1.70 -6.62
CA LEU A 468 -38.44 -1.04 -5.39
C LEU A 468 -39.38 0.10 -5.74
N ARG A 469 -40.37 0.31 -4.88
CA ARG A 469 -41.24 1.47 -4.94
C ARG A 469 -40.61 2.65 -4.23
N GLU A 470 -40.20 2.44 -3.00
CA GLU A 470 -39.52 3.42 -2.16
C GLU A 470 -38.69 2.73 -1.08
N TYR A 471 -37.82 3.49 -0.42
CA TYR A 471 -37.18 3.08 0.83
C TYR A 471 -37.14 4.26 1.82
N LYS A 472 -37.03 3.92 3.10
CA LYS A 472 -36.85 4.86 4.20
C LYS A 472 -35.65 4.43 5.02
N GLU A 473 -34.92 5.40 5.56
CA GLU A 473 -33.71 5.18 6.35
C GLU A 473 -33.88 5.70 7.78
N TYR A 474 -33.50 4.89 8.77
CA TYR A 474 -33.59 5.20 10.20
C TYR A 474 -32.29 4.84 10.91
N HIS A 475 -31.21 4.63 10.17
CA HIS A 475 -29.90 4.26 10.70
C HIS A 475 -29.22 5.42 11.40
N THR A 476 -28.20 5.07 12.22
CA THR A 476 -27.26 5.99 12.84
C THR A 476 -25.85 5.70 12.35
N ASP A 477 -24.85 6.39 12.88
CA ASP A 477 -23.43 6.12 12.59
C ASP A 477 -22.99 4.70 12.95
N THR A 478 -23.71 4.05 13.87
CA THR A 478 -23.38 2.71 14.42
C THR A 478 -24.38 1.63 14.06
N THR A 479 -25.56 1.99 13.57
CA THR A 479 -26.66 1.04 13.28
C THR A 479 -27.10 1.11 11.82
N VAL A 480 -27.59 -0.01 11.31
CA VAL A 480 -28.24 -0.08 9.99
C VAL A 480 -29.74 -0.25 10.20
N HIS A 481 -30.53 0.56 9.50
CA HIS A 481 -31.97 0.41 9.51
C HIS A 481 -32.60 1.02 8.23
N PHE A 482 -33.01 0.16 7.33
CA PHE A 482 -33.78 0.53 6.14
C PHE A 482 -35.15 -0.14 6.19
N VAL A 483 -36.18 0.56 5.75
CA VAL A 483 -37.50 0.00 5.44
C VAL A 483 -37.74 0.15 3.94
N VAL A 484 -37.97 -0.94 3.25
CA VAL A 484 -37.99 -1.00 1.79
C VAL A 484 -39.37 -1.53 1.33
N GLU A 485 -40.01 -0.83 0.41
CA GLU A 485 -41.28 -1.25 -0.21
C GLU A 485 -41.01 -1.76 -1.65
N LEU A 486 -41.45 -2.98 -1.93
CA LEU A 486 -41.33 -3.63 -3.24
C LEU A 486 -42.39 -3.10 -4.20
N ASN A 487 -42.08 -3.03 -5.49
CA ASN A 487 -43.08 -2.98 -6.54
C ASN A 487 -43.40 -4.41 -7.02
N SER A 488 -44.38 -4.58 -7.91
CA SER A 488 -44.85 -5.92 -8.37
C SER A 488 -43.71 -6.76 -8.97
N ARG A 489 -42.75 -6.12 -9.66
CA ARG A 489 -41.57 -6.82 -10.20
C ARG A 489 -40.64 -7.27 -9.08
N GLY A 490 -40.48 -6.46 -8.05
CA GLY A 490 -39.69 -6.81 -6.85
C GLY A 490 -40.29 -7.99 -6.11
N GLU A 491 -41.64 -8.07 -6.01
CA GLU A 491 -42.35 -9.21 -5.41
C GLU A 491 -42.08 -10.51 -6.19
N GLU A 492 -42.13 -10.46 -7.52
CA GLU A 492 -41.80 -11.61 -8.36
C GLU A 492 -40.35 -12.04 -8.24
N GLU A 493 -39.41 -11.05 -8.24
CA GLU A 493 -37.98 -11.32 -8.15
C GLU A 493 -37.61 -11.92 -6.78
N ILE A 494 -38.08 -11.35 -5.66
CA ILE A 494 -37.80 -11.86 -4.32
C ILE A 494 -38.36 -13.25 -4.07
N ALA A 495 -39.56 -13.53 -4.62
CA ALA A 495 -40.18 -14.86 -4.58
C ALA A 495 -39.33 -15.92 -5.32
N ARG A 496 -38.63 -15.50 -6.37
CA ARG A 496 -37.81 -16.39 -7.21
C ARG A 496 -36.43 -16.64 -6.60
N VAL A 497 -35.75 -15.59 -6.07
CA VAL A 497 -34.32 -15.68 -5.64
C VAL A 497 -34.14 -15.72 -4.13
N GLY A 498 -35.19 -15.40 -3.38
CA GLY A 498 -35.16 -15.25 -1.91
C GLY A 498 -34.65 -13.87 -1.43
N PRO A 499 -34.97 -13.50 -0.18
CA PRO A 499 -34.67 -12.18 0.35
C PRO A 499 -33.16 -11.92 0.48
N GLU A 500 -32.37 -12.90 0.87
CA GLU A 500 -30.93 -12.78 1.01
C GLU A 500 -30.23 -12.37 -0.31
N ALA A 501 -30.58 -13.06 -1.40
CA ALA A 501 -30.02 -12.78 -2.73
C ALA A 501 -30.57 -11.47 -3.29
N PHE A 502 -31.89 -11.23 -3.13
CA PHE A 502 -32.56 -10.03 -3.60
C PHE A 502 -31.98 -8.77 -2.99
N PHE A 503 -31.79 -8.73 -1.67
CA PHE A 503 -31.25 -7.60 -0.92
C PHE A 503 -29.71 -7.60 -0.82
N LYS A 504 -29.02 -8.54 -1.47
CA LYS A 504 -27.56 -8.67 -1.39
C LYS A 504 -27.04 -8.75 0.05
N LEU A 505 -27.72 -9.48 0.92
CA LEU A 505 -27.39 -9.61 2.33
C LEU A 505 -26.43 -10.77 2.63
N SER A 506 -25.69 -11.23 1.65
CA SER A 506 -24.70 -12.29 1.82
C SER A 506 -23.36 -11.90 1.19
N THR A 507 -22.27 -12.10 1.94
CA THR A 507 -20.90 -12.03 1.45
C THR A 507 -20.10 -13.23 1.93
N VAL A 508 -18.89 -13.42 1.42
CA VAL A 508 -18.00 -14.52 1.80
C VAL A 508 -16.68 -13.98 2.34
N ILE A 509 -16.26 -14.50 3.49
CA ILE A 509 -14.92 -14.35 4.03
C ILE A 509 -14.14 -15.63 3.73
N SER A 510 -12.96 -15.51 3.11
CA SER A 510 -12.03 -16.64 2.91
C SER A 510 -10.86 -16.53 3.88
N THR A 511 -10.49 -17.66 4.49
CA THR A 511 -9.30 -17.80 5.34
C THR A 511 -8.15 -18.51 4.62
N GLY A 512 -8.30 -18.80 3.33
CA GLY A 512 -7.28 -19.47 2.52
C GLY A 512 -6.06 -18.60 2.18
N ASN A 513 -6.09 -17.29 2.49
CA ASN A 513 -5.00 -16.36 2.20
C ASN A 513 -4.55 -15.58 3.44
N MET A 514 -4.40 -16.26 4.58
CA MET A 514 -3.88 -15.69 5.82
C MET A 514 -2.34 -15.76 5.83
N VAL A 515 -1.69 -14.88 5.07
CA VAL A 515 -0.23 -14.82 4.91
C VAL A 515 0.36 -13.77 5.86
N LEU A 516 1.46 -14.09 6.53
CA LEU A 516 2.19 -13.20 7.41
C LEU A 516 3.66 -13.18 7.04
N PHE A 517 4.32 -12.05 7.24
CA PHE A 517 5.75 -11.90 6.98
C PHE A 517 6.55 -12.45 8.16
N ASN A 518 7.45 -13.39 7.88
CA ASN A 518 8.38 -13.89 8.88
C ASN A 518 9.75 -13.18 8.75
N PRO A 519 10.12 -12.29 9.67
CA PRO A 519 11.38 -11.55 9.58
C PRO A 519 12.63 -12.44 9.76
N CYS A 520 12.50 -13.63 10.34
CA CYS A 520 13.60 -14.59 10.52
C CYS A 520 13.81 -15.48 9.30
N LEU A 521 12.76 -15.68 8.52
CA LEU A 521 12.80 -16.43 7.27
C LEU A 521 12.41 -15.44 6.19
N LEU A 522 13.34 -14.97 5.41
CA LEU A 522 13.11 -13.96 4.38
C LEU A 522 11.88 -14.24 3.49
N TYR A 523 11.35 -15.47 3.55
CA TYR A 523 10.14 -15.92 2.83
C TYR A 523 9.47 -17.10 3.52
N THR A 524 8.21 -16.98 3.81
CA THR A 524 7.31 -18.12 4.10
C THR A 524 6.05 -17.98 3.30
#